data_f60b27cafe58246a5d71c55a1c8b1022
#
_entry.id   f60b27cafe58246a5d71c55a1c8b1022
#
_cell.length_a   1.000
_cell.length_b   1.000
_cell.length_c   1.000
_cell.angle_alpha   90.00
_cell.angle_beta   90.00
_cell.angle_gamma   90.00
#
_symmetry.space_group_name_H-M   'P 1'
#
loop_
_entity.id
_entity.type
_entity.pdbx_description
1 polymer ?
#
loop_
_entity_poly.entity_id
_entity_poly.type
_entity_poly.pdbx_seq_one_letter_code
_entity_poly.pdbx_strand_id
1 'polypeptide(L)'
;MSNLNLPEQFKTRMKEYLGVSYEAFIASYETSEVKGIRLSSFFRGDGPFEMGNITLSVKSAEGQIESGANWQKVVWCDNGYFLNADDFNKIRPGKHPLHEAGAYYIQEPSAMAPVAYMDIRPGDRVLDLCASPGGKSTQIAALLRGEGILVSNEIMPDRAKILSENIERMGVRNALVISEDPRNISDRFYGFFDKILVDAPCSGEGMFRRSDVAINEWSLDNVANCAKRQEWILDEAAKMLRENGTLCYSTCTFSKEENELQIVNFLERHEEFSLGEMTQFDGMRQGFAAGEYESVGVRIFPHEANCEGHYLCKLVKKRRMSGQESGCHEDEAVNKVMPLGGFEPELSKKDAADLKEMYKFFDETFSEESDFKEYIKERKITRFKDRVYLLPKECPKLDGLKVLRPGLHLGTILKNRFEPGHALAKCLSCYDVKRACILEPEGDEAKKYIAGETFNFDGDLPGWYVVFAGIYPLGWGKLTNSIMKNHYPKGLRKRL
;
A
#
# COMPACT_ATOMS: atom_id res chain seq x y z
N MET A 1 -25.46 -17.00 -14.68
CA MET A 1 -25.76 -15.70 -14.06
C MET A 1 -26.27 -15.99 -12.66
N SER A 2 -25.50 -15.75 -11.62
CA SER A 2 -25.97 -15.94 -10.25
C SER A 2 -26.92 -14.79 -9.94
N ASN A 3 -28.21 -15.09 -9.70
CA ASN A 3 -29.11 -14.13 -9.08
C ASN A 3 -28.54 -13.79 -7.70
N LEU A 4 -27.79 -12.68 -7.60
CA LEU A 4 -27.33 -12.16 -6.33
C LEU A 4 -28.55 -11.86 -5.46
N ASN A 5 -28.71 -12.59 -4.36
CA ASN A 5 -29.83 -12.39 -3.44
C ASN A 5 -29.51 -11.21 -2.50
N LEU A 6 -29.62 -9.99 -3.03
CA LEU A 6 -29.39 -8.76 -2.26
C LEU A 6 -30.44 -8.60 -1.16
N PRO A 7 -30.06 -8.18 0.07
CA PRO A 7 -30.98 -7.97 1.18
C PRO A 7 -32.10 -6.95 0.83
N GLU A 8 -33.34 -7.25 1.15
CA GLU A 8 -34.50 -6.37 0.83
C GLU A 8 -34.36 -4.98 1.47
N GLN A 9 -33.84 -4.92 2.70
CA GLN A 9 -33.61 -3.64 3.37
C GLN A 9 -32.55 -2.80 2.66
N PHE A 10 -31.52 -3.44 2.12
CA PHE A 10 -30.51 -2.75 1.29
C PHE A 10 -31.14 -2.18 0.02
N LYS A 11 -31.93 -2.98 -0.70
CA LYS A 11 -32.63 -2.52 -1.92
C LYS A 11 -33.56 -1.33 -1.63
N THR A 12 -34.29 -1.39 -0.54
CA THR A 12 -35.19 -0.30 -0.13
C THR A 12 -34.43 1.00 0.13
N ARG A 13 -33.31 0.94 0.87
CA ARG A 13 -32.45 2.09 1.15
C ARG A 13 -31.84 2.67 -0.12
N MET A 14 -31.32 1.81 -0.99
CA MET A 14 -30.72 2.28 -2.24
C MET A 14 -31.72 2.92 -3.18
N LYS A 15 -32.96 2.44 -3.19
CA LYS A 15 -34.05 3.07 -3.94
C LYS A 15 -34.37 4.48 -3.42
N GLU A 16 -34.38 4.66 -2.11
CA GLU A 16 -34.51 5.97 -1.47
C GLU A 16 -33.35 6.91 -1.81
N TYR A 17 -32.09 6.42 -1.73
CA TYR A 17 -30.89 7.22 -1.96
C TYR A 17 -30.70 7.65 -3.41
N LEU A 18 -31.02 6.77 -4.35
CA LEU A 18 -30.69 6.95 -5.76
C LEU A 18 -31.89 7.42 -6.63
N GLY A 19 -33.14 7.26 -6.14
CA GLY A 19 -34.33 7.67 -6.88
C GLY A 19 -34.34 7.09 -8.30
N VAL A 20 -34.33 7.95 -9.30
CA VAL A 20 -34.38 7.56 -10.73
C VAL A 20 -33.19 6.73 -11.20
N SER A 21 -32.06 6.80 -10.53
CA SER A 21 -30.83 6.04 -10.86
C SER A 21 -30.82 4.62 -10.28
N TYR A 22 -31.84 4.27 -9.45
CA TYR A 22 -31.89 2.98 -8.76
C TYR A 22 -31.88 1.78 -9.71
N GLU A 23 -32.65 1.83 -10.78
CA GLU A 23 -32.75 0.71 -11.73
C GLU A 23 -31.41 0.46 -12.44
N ALA A 24 -30.69 1.52 -12.83
CA ALA A 24 -29.36 1.40 -13.39
C ALA A 24 -28.36 0.84 -12.36
N PHE A 25 -28.47 1.24 -11.10
CA PHE A 25 -27.65 0.73 -10.01
C PHE A 25 -27.88 -0.77 -9.80
N ILE A 26 -29.13 -1.24 -9.70
CA ILE A 26 -29.43 -2.67 -9.54
C ILE A 26 -28.98 -3.47 -10.76
N ALA A 27 -29.21 -2.96 -11.97
CA ALA A 27 -28.75 -3.63 -13.19
C ALA A 27 -27.21 -3.82 -13.23
N SER A 28 -26.43 -2.94 -12.58
CA SER A 28 -24.99 -3.08 -12.51
C SER A 28 -24.54 -4.34 -11.75
N TYR A 29 -25.35 -4.89 -10.86
CA TYR A 29 -25.07 -6.15 -10.15
C TYR A 29 -25.21 -7.40 -11.04
N GLU A 30 -25.85 -7.28 -12.21
CA GLU A 30 -25.95 -8.36 -13.20
C GLU A 30 -24.71 -8.41 -14.12
N THR A 31 -23.88 -7.38 -14.09
CA THR A 31 -22.64 -7.31 -14.87
C THR A 31 -21.49 -8.06 -14.18
N SER A 32 -20.49 -8.44 -14.96
CA SER A 32 -19.27 -9.07 -14.43
C SER A 32 -18.53 -8.13 -13.47
N GLU A 33 -17.94 -8.72 -12.45
CA GLU A 33 -17.02 -8.05 -11.52
C GLU A 33 -15.92 -7.31 -12.29
N VAL A 34 -15.65 -6.07 -11.90
CA VAL A 34 -14.61 -5.24 -12.50
C VAL A 34 -13.27 -5.50 -11.84
N LYS A 35 -12.25 -5.67 -12.65
CA LYS A 35 -10.87 -5.83 -12.22
C LYS A 35 -10.06 -4.61 -12.62
N GLY A 36 -8.97 -4.38 -11.88
CA GLY A 36 -8.00 -3.36 -12.23
C GLY A 36 -6.59 -3.79 -11.85
N ILE A 37 -5.64 -3.15 -12.46
CA ILE A 37 -4.23 -3.23 -12.09
C ILE A 37 -3.68 -1.82 -11.90
N ARG A 38 -2.71 -1.71 -11.01
CA ARG A 38 -1.93 -0.50 -10.81
C ARG A 38 -0.47 -0.84 -11.01
N LEU A 39 0.15 -0.24 -12.03
CA LEU A 39 1.55 -0.48 -12.37
C LEU A 39 2.46 0.07 -11.28
N SER A 40 3.59 -0.62 -11.07
CA SER A 40 4.62 -0.16 -10.14
C SER A 40 5.38 1.02 -10.73
N SER A 41 5.61 2.06 -9.91
CA SER A 41 6.49 3.19 -10.23
C SER A 41 7.81 3.15 -9.45
N PHE A 42 8.10 2.04 -8.76
CA PHE A 42 9.34 1.91 -7.97
C PHE A 42 10.57 1.65 -8.82
N PHE A 43 10.40 1.11 -10.02
CA PHE A 43 11.51 0.72 -10.88
C PHE A 43 11.65 1.76 -11.99
N ARG A 44 12.84 2.38 -12.07
CA ARG A 44 13.22 3.24 -13.19
C ARG A 44 13.62 2.35 -14.35
N GLY A 45 12.99 2.51 -15.48
CA GLY A 45 13.35 1.86 -16.74
C GLY A 45 12.45 2.38 -17.84
N ASP A 46 13.08 2.78 -18.95
CA ASP A 46 12.39 3.05 -20.20
C ASP A 46 12.15 1.74 -20.90
N GLY A 47 10.91 1.43 -21.18
CA GLY A 47 10.61 0.24 -21.94
C GLY A 47 9.13 -0.12 -21.90
N PRO A 48 8.69 -0.96 -22.81
CA PRO A 48 7.34 -1.47 -22.77
C PRO A 48 7.14 -2.38 -21.56
N PHE A 49 6.04 -2.19 -20.86
CA PHE A 49 5.50 -3.19 -19.96
C PHE A 49 4.68 -4.17 -20.81
N GLU A 50 5.16 -5.38 -20.94
CA GLU A 50 4.48 -6.41 -21.73
C GLU A 50 3.90 -7.48 -20.82
N MET A 51 2.65 -7.85 -21.08
CA MET A 51 1.95 -8.91 -20.39
C MET A 51 1.04 -9.62 -21.38
N GLY A 52 1.47 -10.80 -21.87
CA GLY A 52 0.86 -11.46 -22.98
C GLY A 52 1.00 -10.63 -24.28
N ASN A 53 -0.11 -10.42 -25.00
CA ASN A 53 -0.13 -9.57 -26.20
C ASN A 53 -0.39 -8.09 -25.87
N ILE A 54 -0.23 -7.68 -24.61
CA ILE A 54 -0.56 -6.35 -24.14
C ILE A 54 0.72 -5.61 -23.80
N THR A 55 1.00 -4.57 -24.54
CA THR A 55 2.17 -3.70 -24.35
C THR A 55 1.71 -2.36 -23.79
N LEU A 56 2.27 -1.96 -22.64
CA LEU A 56 2.16 -0.62 -22.09
C LEU A 56 3.53 0.05 -22.18
N SER A 57 3.64 1.13 -22.96
CA SER A 57 4.90 1.86 -23.07
C SER A 57 5.04 2.86 -21.94
N VAL A 58 6.13 2.77 -21.18
CA VAL A 58 6.48 3.73 -20.12
C VAL A 58 7.56 4.67 -20.66
N LYS A 59 7.29 5.98 -20.72
CA LYS A 59 8.30 7.00 -21.07
C LYS A 59 8.84 7.63 -19.77
N SER A 60 10.16 7.63 -19.62
CA SER A 60 10.87 7.89 -18.36
C SER A 60 10.90 9.34 -17.90
N ALA A 61 10.84 10.33 -18.75
CA ALA A 61 11.12 11.72 -18.36
C ALA A 61 9.95 12.43 -17.66
N GLU A 62 8.71 11.99 -17.90
CA GLU A 62 7.49 12.64 -17.38
C GLU A 62 6.46 11.65 -16.81
N GLY A 63 6.79 10.37 -16.71
CA GLY A 63 5.86 9.35 -16.20
C GLY A 63 4.63 9.11 -17.08
N GLN A 64 4.65 9.52 -18.34
CA GLN A 64 3.57 9.27 -19.27
C GLN A 64 3.59 7.82 -19.72
N ILE A 65 2.50 7.10 -19.46
CA ILE A 65 2.30 5.73 -19.91
C ILE A 65 1.39 5.77 -21.12
N GLU A 66 1.92 5.35 -22.28
CA GLU A 66 1.13 5.15 -23.49
C GLU A 66 0.73 3.66 -23.56
N SER A 67 -0.58 3.36 -23.57
CA SER A 67 -1.05 2.00 -23.76
C SER A 67 -1.15 1.66 -25.23
N GLY A 68 -0.44 0.63 -25.67
CA GLY A 68 -0.67 -0.04 -26.96
C GLY A 68 -1.84 -1.01 -26.94
N ALA A 69 -2.45 -1.23 -25.77
CA ALA A 69 -3.61 -2.09 -25.53
C ALA A 69 -4.86 -1.27 -25.25
N ASN A 70 -6.03 -1.83 -25.52
CA ASN A 70 -7.34 -1.21 -25.25
C ASN A 70 -7.69 -1.16 -23.73
N TRP A 71 -6.71 -1.00 -22.85
CA TRP A 71 -6.98 -0.85 -21.43
C TRP A 71 -7.36 0.59 -21.10
N GLN A 72 -8.55 0.75 -20.56
CA GLN A 72 -9.02 2.04 -20.12
C GLN A 72 -8.27 2.50 -18.87
N LYS A 73 -7.77 3.74 -18.87
CA LYS A 73 -7.09 4.35 -17.74
C LYS A 73 -8.11 4.69 -16.64
N VAL A 74 -7.71 4.45 -15.37
CA VAL A 74 -8.46 4.91 -14.20
C VAL A 74 -8.16 6.40 -14.00
N VAL A 75 -9.16 7.27 -14.19
CA VAL A 75 -8.96 8.73 -14.25
C VAL A 75 -8.43 9.37 -12.96
N TRP A 76 -8.61 8.72 -11.81
CA TRP A 76 -8.10 9.14 -10.50
C TRP A 76 -6.80 8.44 -10.08
N CYS A 77 -6.18 7.68 -10.98
CA CYS A 77 -4.92 6.97 -10.68
C CYS A 77 -4.05 6.89 -11.93
N ASP A 78 -2.96 7.67 -11.96
CA ASP A 78 -2.11 7.83 -13.15
C ASP A 78 -1.55 6.54 -13.73
N ASN A 79 -1.27 5.56 -12.89
CA ASN A 79 -0.76 4.24 -13.27
C ASN A 79 -1.79 3.11 -13.06
N GLY A 80 -3.08 3.48 -12.91
CA GLY A 80 -4.21 2.56 -12.77
C GLY A 80 -4.93 2.29 -14.10
N TYR A 81 -5.30 1.03 -14.32
CA TYR A 81 -5.99 0.59 -15.53
C TYR A 81 -7.12 -0.37 -15.20
N PHE A 82 -8.24 -0.21 -15.93
CA PHE A 82 -9.31 -1.20 -15.94
C PHE A 82 -8.88 -2.41 -16.77
N LEU A 83 -9.19 -3.58 -16.28
CA LEU A 83 -8.94 -4.86 -16.94
C LEU A 83 -10.29 -5.52 -17.21
N ASN A 84 -10.67 -5.70 -18.46
CA ASN A 84 -11.90 -6.42 -18.77
C ASN A 84 -11.79 -7.90 -18.36
N ALA A 85 -12.93 -8.55 -18.18
CA ALA A 85 -12.99 -9.92 -17.66
C ALA A 85 -12.29 -10.93 -18.59
N ASP A 86 -12.39 -10.74 -19.91
CA ASP A 86 -11.77 -11.64 -20.90
C ASP A 86 -10.25 -11.57 -20.84
N ASP A 87 -9.69 -10.34 -20.82
CA ASP A 87 -8.25 -10.12 -20.66
C ASP A 87 -7.76 -10.65 -19.32
N PHE A 88 -8.50 -10.39 -18.23
CA PHE A 88 -8.13 -10.89 -16.90
C PHE A 88 -8.07 -12.42 -16.85
N ASN A 89 -9.05 -13.10 -17.45
CA ASN A 89 -9.11 -14.56 -17.50
C ASN A 89 -8.03 -15.15 -18.41
N LYS A 90 -7.72 -14.50 -19.53
CA LYS A 90 -6.68 -14.92 -20.47
C LYS A 90 -5.28 -14.76 -19.88
N ILE A 91 -5.00 -13.60 -19.30
CA ILE A 91 -3.67 -13.23 -18.78
C ILE A 91 -3.40 -13.90 -17.43
N ARG A 92 -4.44 -14.09 -16.60
CA ARG A 92 -4.34 -14.57 -15.20
C ARG A 92 -3.29 -13.82 -14.41
N PRO A 93 -3.42 -12.48 -14.24
CA PRO A 93 -2.35 -11.64 -13.71
C PRO A 93 -1.84 -12.08 -12.34
N GLY A 94 -2.65 -12.70 -11.49
CA GLY A 94 -2.22 -13.25 -10.19
C GLY A 94 -1.31 -14.48 -10.28
N LYS A 95 -1.19 -15.09 -11.48
CA LYS A 95 -0.31 -16.24 -11.76
C LYS A 95 0.82 -15.91 -12.73
N HIS A 96 1.08 -14.63 -12.98
CA HIS A 96 2.11 -14.20 -13.91
C HIS A 96 3.43 -13.89 -13.16
N PRO A 97 4.61 -14.19 -13.71
CA PRO A 97 5.90 -13.87 -13.07
C PRO A 97 6.07 -12.40 -12.72
N LEU A 98 5.57 -11.48 -13.52
CA LEU A 98 5.61 -10.05 -13.24
C LEU A 98 4.80 -9.65 -11.98
N HIS A 99 3.76 -10.42 -11.60
CA HIS A 99 3.07 -10.21 -10.33
C HIS A 99 4.00 -10.49 -9.15
N GLU A 100 4.74 -11.61 -9.21
CA GLU A 100 5.73 -11.98 -8.18
C GLU A 100 6.91 -10.99 -8.16
N ALA A 101 7.28 -10.48 -9.31
CA ALA A 101 8.30 -9.44 -9.45
C ALA A 101 7.84 -8.08 -8.92
N GLY A 102 6.55 -7.87 -8.62
CA GLY A 102 6.02 -6.61 -8.11
C GLY A 102 5.86 -5.54 -9.18
N ALA A 103 5.79 -5.93 -10.46
CA ALA A 103 5.58 -5.01 -11.57
C ALA A 103 4.24 -4.29 -11.52
N TYR A 104 3.27 -4.87 -10.83
CA TYR A 104 1.93 -4.30 -10.62
C TYR A 104 1.26 -4.86 -9.37
N TYR A 105 0.23 -4.14 -8.93
CA TYR A 105 -0.72 -4.58 -7.90
C TYR A 105 -2.10 -4.78 -8.53
N ILE A 106 -2.76 -5.91 -8.28
CA ILE A 106 -4.15 -6.14 -8.69
C ILE A 106 -5.03 -5.41 -7.68
N GLN A 107 -5.69 -4.36 -8.11
CA GLN A 107 -6.48 -3.48 -7.25
C GLN A 107 -7.79 -3.11 -7.93
N GLU A 108 -8.88 -3.14 -7.20
CA GLU A 108 -10.17 -2.67 -7.68
C GLU A 108 -10.09 -1.15 -7.95
N PRO A 109 -10.60 -0.66 -9.10
CA PRO A 109 -10.40 0.73 -9.51
C PRO A 109 -10.91 1.78 -8.51
N SER A 110 -12.10 1.60 -7.90
CA SER A 110 -12.60 2.57 -6.91
C SER A 110 -11.72 2.62 -5.64
N ALA A 111 -11.11 1.49 -5.26
CA ALA A 111 -10.18 1.42 -4.14
C ALA A 111 -8.85 2.16 -4.38
N MET A 112 -8.56 2.61 -5.61
CA MET A 112 -7.40 3.46 -5.93
C MET A 112 -7.68 4.94 -5.63
N ALA A 113 -8.95 5.35 -5.53
CA ALA A 113 -9.35 6.76 -5.43
C ALA A 113 -8.93 7.46 -4.12
N PRO A 114 -9.01 6.84 -2.92
CA PRO A 114 -8.70 7.55 -1.67
C PRO A 114 -7.33 8.18 -1.64
N VAL A 115 -6.32 7.51 -2.19
CA VAL A 115 -4.93 8.00 -2.20
C VAL A 115 -4.75 9.24 -3.10
N ALA A 116 -5.58 9.41 -4.14
CA ALA A 116 -5.53 10.58 -5.02
C ALA A 116 -5.85 11.91 -4.29
N TYR A 117 -6.60 11.85 -3.19
CA TYR A 117 -6.98 13.03 -2.41
C TYR A 117 -6.05 13.35 -1.23
N MET A 118 -5.00 12.56 -1.04
CA MET A 118 -4.09 12.76 0.08
C MET A 118 -2.98 13.79 -0.18
N ASP A 119 -2.74 14.18 -1.42
CA ASP A 119 -1.65 15.10 -1.83
C ASP A 119 -0.28 14.67 -1.26
N ILE A 120 0.06 13.39 -1.39
CA ILE A 120 1.28 12.80 -0.85
C ILE A 120 2.50 13.30 -1.62
N ARG A 121 3.53 13.67 -0.89
CA ARG A 121 4.82 14.14 -1.42
C ARG A 121 5.99 13.32 -0.86
N PRO A 122 7.08 13.18 -1.60
CA PRO A 122 8.32 12.64 -1.05
C PRO A 122 8.73 13.39 0.23
N GLY A 123 9.02 12.64 1.28
CA GLY A 123 9.36 13.18 2.60
C GLY A 123 8.20 13.22 3.61
N ASP A 124 6.95 13.03 3.17
CA ASP A 124 5.82 12.99 4.11
C ASP A 124 5.88 11.80 5.07
N ARG A 125 5.35 12.00 6.28
CA ARG A 125 5.08 10.96 7.27
C ARG A 125 3.62 10.54 7.12
N VAL A 126 3.40 9.33 6.61
CA VAL A 126 2.06 8.86 6.24
C VAL A 126 1.67 7.65 7.07
N LEU A 127 0.43 7.65 7.58
CA LEU A 127 -0.20 6.52 8.23
C LEU A 127 -1.32 5.96 7.33
N ASP A 128 -1.28 4.66 7.05
CA ASP A 128 -2.41 3.87 6.57
C ASP A 128 -2.92 3.03 7.75
N LEU A 129 -4.03 3.47 8.36
CA LEU A 129 -4.45 2.97 9.69
C LEU A 129 -5.15 1.62 9.63
N CYS A 130 -5.78 1.27 8.50
CA CYS A 130 -6.51 0.01 8.27
C CYS A 130 -6.04 -0.64 6.96
N ALA A 131 -4.75 -0.96 6.89
CA ALA A 131 -4.00 -1.05 5.64
C ALA A 131 -4.17 -2.34 4.82
N SER A 132 -4.60 -3.46 5.45
CA SER A 132 -4.61 -4.76 4.77
C SER A 132 -5.68 -4.84 3.65
N PRO A 133 -5.32 -5.43 2.50
CA PRO A 133 -4.14 -6.24 2.20
C PRO A 133 -2.91 -5.46 1.68
N GLY A 134 -2.94 -4.11 1.59
CA GLY A 134 -1.79 -3.29 1.22
C GLY A 134 -1.88 -2.58 -0.14
N GLY A 135 -3.03 -2.61 -0.81
CA GLY A 135 -3.24 -1.92 -2.09
C GLY A 135 -3.02 -0.41 -1.97
N LYS A 136 -3.65 0.23 -0.98
CA LYS A 136 -3.51 1.67 -0.70
C LYS A 136 -2.13 1.99 -0.13
N SER A 137 -1.61 1.19 0.81
CA SER A 137 -0.24 1.33 1.34
C SER A 137 0.82 1.34 0.24
N THR A 138 0.76 0.41 -0.71
CA THR A 138 1.73 0.35 -1.82
C THR A 138 1.55 1.48 -2.83
N GLN A 139 0.34 2.05 -2.96
CA GLN A 139 0.08 3.26 -3.73
C GLN A 139 0.69 4.50 -3.06
N ILE A 140 0.51 4.64 -1.74
CA ILE A 140 1.14 5.68 -0.92
C ILE A 140 2.67 5.60 -1.04
N ALA A 141 3.24 4.42 -0.85
CA ALA A 141 4.69 4.20 -0.94
C ALA A 141 5.27 4.60 -2.31
N ALA A 142 4.53 4.35 -3.39
CA ALA A 142 4.92 4.77 -4.74
C ALA A 142 5.03 6.30 -4.86
N LEU A 143 4.10 7.06 -4.27
CA LEU A 143 4.11 8.52 -4.26
C LEU A 143 5.21 9.08 -3.35
N LEU A 144 5.54 8.41 -2.25
CA LEU A 144 6.66 8.76 -1.37
C LEU A 144 8.04 8.56 -2.03
N ARG A 145 8.15 7.77 -3.09
CA ARG A 145 9.40 7.51 -3.84
C ARG A 145 10.58 7.09 -2.97
N GLY A 146 10.31 6.38 -1.87
CA GLY A 146 11.33 5.95 -0.91
C GLY A 146 11.75 6.99 0.12
N GLU A 147 11.24 8.22 0.05
CA GLU A 147 11.50 9.30 1.02
C GLU A 147 10.39 9.39 2.08
N GLY A 148 10.70 9.99 3.24
CA GLY A 148 9.77 10.02 4.36
C GLY A 148 9.54 8.64 4.98
N ILE A 149 8.35 8.44 5.56
CA ILE A 149 7.99 7.19 6.23
C ILE A 149 6.53 6.83 5.97
N LEU A 150 6.28 5.56 5.64
CA LEU A 150 4.95 4.97 5.63
C LEU A 150 4.80 4.05 6.85
N VAL A 151 3.82 4.32 7.70
CA VAL A 151 3.37 3.39 8.74
C VAL A 151 2.08 2.74 8.25
N SER A 152 2.09 1.42 8.09
CA SER A 152 0.91 0.64 7.68
C SER A 152 0.48 -0.24 8.85
N ASN A 153 -0.74 0.00 9.34
CA ASN A 153 -1.29 -0.75 10.47
C ASN A 153 -2.42 -1.69 10.03
N GLU A 154 -2.44 -2.86 10.63
CA GLU A 154 -3.58 -3.78 10.55
C GLU A 154 -3.72 -4.51 11.89
N ILE A 155 -4.87 -4.32 12.55
CA ILE A 155 -5.11 -4.86 13.88
C ILE A 155 -5.12 -6.39 13.93
N MET A 156 -5.54 -7.04 12.85
CA MET A 156 -5.60 -8.51 12.74
C MET A 156 -4.25 -9.08 12.33
N PRO A 157 -3.55 -9.86 13.20
CA PRO A 157 -2.17 -10.31 12.94
C PRO A 157 -1.98 -11.11 11.65
N ASP A 158 -2.96 -11.93 11.26
CA ASP A 158 -2.84 -12.73 10.02
C ASP A 158 -3.01 -11.85 8.77
N ARG A 159 -3.88 -10.85 8.82
CA ARG A 159 -3.99 -9.86 7.75
C ARG A 159 -2.77 -8.95 7.68
N ALA A 160 -2.16 -8.61 8.83
CA ALA A 160 -0.92 -7.83 8.87
C ALA A 160 0.27 -8.57 8.24
N LYS A 161 0.31 -9.91 8.28
CA LYS A 161 1.30 -10.72 7.54
C LYS A 161 1.12 -10.55 6.03
N ILE A 162 -0.12 -10.66 5.53
CA ILE A 162 -0.44 -10.45 4.10
C ILE A 162 -0.02 -9.05 3.64
N LEU A 163 -0.31 -8.03 4.47
CA LEU A 163 0.14 -6.66 4.24
C LEU A 163 1.67 -6.59 4.13
N SER A 164 2.40 -7.18 5.07
CA SER A 164 3.87 -7.19 5.08
C SER A 164 4.46 -7.89 3.84
N GLU A 165 3.84 -9.00 3.39
CA GLU A 165 4.23 -9.71 2.18
C GLU A 165 4.00 -8.86 0.92
N ASN A 166 2.90 -8.13 0.82
CA ASN A 166 2.62 -7.23 -0.29
C ASN A 166 3.56 -6.01 -0.31
N ILE A 167 3.87 -5.42 0.85
CA ILE A 167 4.88 -4.37 0.99
C ILE A 167 6.24 -4.86 0.48
N GLU A 168 6.64 -6.08 0.83
CA GLU A 168 7.89 -6.70 0.35
C GLU A 168 7.84 -6.99 -1.15
N ARG A 169 6.79 -7.64 -1.64
CA ARG A 169 6.61 -7.98 -3.05
C ARG A 169 6.71 -6.76 -3.96
N MET A 170 6.17 -5.63 -3.53
CA MET A 170 6.21 -4.37 -4.27
C MET A 170 7.53 -3.59 -4.11
N GLY A 171 8.50 -4.10 -3.36
CA GLY A 171 9.82 -3.48 -3.23
C GLY A 171 9.86 -2.17 -2.42
N VAL A 172 8.92 -1.99 -1.49
CA VAL A 172 8.84 -0.78 -0.67
C VAL A 172 10.00 -0.70 0.31
N ARG A 173 10.74 0.42 0.29
CA ARG A 173 11.99 0.61 1.07
C ARG A 173 11.76 1.25 2.45
N ASN A 174 10.73 2.12 2.58
CA ASN A 174 10.55 3.06 3.69
C ASN A 174 9.25 2.81 4.48
N ALA A 175 8.81 1.55 4.58
CA ALA A 175 7.60 1.20 5.30
C ALA A 175 7.87 0.49 6.63
N LEU A 176 7.10 0.86 7.66
CA LEU A 176 6.87 0.08 8.87
C LEU A 176 5.55 -0.66 8.73
N VAL A 177 5.50 -1.94 9.14
CA VAL A 177 4.25 -2.67 9.29
C VAL A 177 4.07 -3.03 10.75
N ILE A 178 2.97 -2.58 11.33
CA ILE A 178 2.60 -2.82 12.72
C ILE A 178 1.24 -3.52 12.81
N SER A 179 0.98 -4.18 13.95
CA SER A 179 -0.31 -4.82 14.23
C SER A 179 -0.81 -4.37 15.59
N GLU A 180 -1.40 -3.18 15.61
CA GLU A 180 -1.78 -2.48 16.83
C GLU A 180 -3.23 -1.98 16.80
N ASP A 181 -3.78 -1.84 18.00
CA ASP A 181 -5.00 -1.09 18.24
C ASP A 181 -4.75 0.40 17.97
N PRO A 182 -5.65 1.15 17.29
CA PRO A 182 -5.48 2.58 17.02
C PRO A 182 -5.15 3.44 18.25
N ARG A 183 -5.63 3.10 19.43
CA ARG A 183 -5.29 3.81 20.69
C ARG A 183 -3.81 3.67 21.04
N ASN A 184 -3.27 2.45 20.95
CA ASN A 184 -1.85 2.24 21.23
C ASN A 184 -0.96 3.02 20.26
N ILE A 185 -1.43 3.24 19.03
CA ILE A 185 -0.74 4.05 18.03
C ILE A 185 -0.86 5.52 18.38
N SER A 186 -2.05 6.02 18.72
CA SER A 186 -2.29 7.44 19.02
C SER A 186 -1.51 7.92 20.24
N ASP A 187 -1.34 7.07 21.26
CA ASP A 187 -0.52 7.36 22.45
C ASP A 187 0.97 7.56 22.11
N ARG A 188 1.44 7.00 20.97
CA ARG A 188 2.84 7.04 20.56
C ARG A 188 3.14 8.06 19.47
N PHE A 189 2.18 8.34 18.61
CA PHE A 189 2.34 9.14 17.41
C PHE A 189 1.49 10.41 17.44
N TYR A 190 1.26 10.99 18.61
CA TYR A 190 0.48 12.22 18.76
C TYR A 190 1.07 13.35 17.90
N GLY A 191 0.26 13.93 16.99
CA GLY A 191 0.66 15.00 16.08
C GLY A 191 1.83 14.67 15.13
N PHE A 192 2.08 13.38 14.87
CA PHE A 192 3.27 12.95 14.13
C PHE A 192 3.08 12.96 12.61
N PHE A 193 1.92 12.53 12.11
CA PHE A 193 1.72 12.30 10.68
C PHE A 193 1.31 13.55 9.92
N ASP A 194 1.87 13.71 8.72
CA ASP A 194 1.47 14.72 7.74
C ASP A 194 0.17 14.34 7.05
N LYS A 195 0.00 13.04 6.79
CA LYS A 195 -1.13 12.46 6.08
C LYS A 195 -1.59 11.18 6.78
N ILE A 196 -2.91 11.02 6.92
CA ILE A 196 -3.50 9.79 7.45
C ILE A 196 -4.57 9.30 6.48
N LEU A 197 -4.52 8.01 6.14
CA LEU A 197 -5.58 7.29 5.47
C LEU A 197 -6.32 6.42 6.49
N VAL A 198 -7.63 6.58 6.54
CA VAL A 198 -8.54 5.70 7.28
C VAL A 198 -9.49 5.05 6.26
N ASP A 199 -9.03 3.95 5.65
CA ASP A 199 -9.88 3.07 4.85
C ASP A 199 -10.61 2.13 5.81
N ALA A 200 -11.72 2.62 6.34
CA ALA A 200 -12.32 2.09 7.55
C ALA A 200 -13.00 0.71 7.32
N PRO A 201 -12.91 -0.21 8.30
CA PRO A 201 -13.74 -1.41 8.29
C PRO A 201 -15.22 -0.99 8.30
N CYS A 202 -15.98 -1.49 7.32
CA CYS A 202 -17.35 -1.07 7.05
C CYS A 202 -18.25 -2.27 6.75
N SER A 203 -19.57 -2.03 6.56
CA SER A 203 -20.55 -3.06 6.22
C SER A 203 -20.36 -3.69 4.83
N GLY A 204 -19.54 -3.09 3.96
CA GLY A 204 -19.05 -3.70 2.74
C GLY A 204 -20.06 -3.82 1.60
N GLU A 205 -21.05 -2.95 1.51
CA GLU A 205 -22.11 -2.98 0.49
C GLU A 205 -21.56 -2.91 -0.95
N GLY A 206 -20.45 -2.19 -1.18
CA GLY A 206 -19.75 -2.16 -2.45
C GLY A 206 -19.00 -3.47 -2.78
N MET A 207 -18.98 -4.45 -1.86
CA MET A 207 -18.34 -5.75 -2.08
C MET A 207 -19.35 -6.86 -2.43
N PHE A 208 -20.63 -6.58 -2.53
CA PHE A 208 -21.65 -7.59 -2.72
C PHE A 208 -21.50 -8.40 -4.03
N ARG A 209 -20.96 -7.80 -5.09
CA ARG A 209 -20.64 -8.55 -6.33
C ARG A 209 -19.49 -9.54 -6.17
N ARG A 210 -18.64 -9.35 -5.14
CA ARG A 210 -17.40 -10.10 -4.95
C ARG A 210 -17.43 -11.08 -3.78
N SER A 211 -18.41 -10.94 -2.88
CA SER A 211 -18.41 -11.67 -1.63
C SER A 211 -19.81 -11.98 -1.14
N ASP A 212 -20.21 -13.24 -1.28
CA ASP A 212 -21.44 -13.76 -0.67
C ASP A 212 -21.40 -13.62 0.87
N VAL A 213 -20.21 -13.63 1.48
CA VAL A 213 -20.04 -13.41 2.92
C VAL A 213 -20.49 -12.00 3.29
N ALA A 214 -20.13 -10.98 2.51
CA ALA A 214 -20.55 -9.60 2.75
C ALA A 214 -22.08 -9.46 2.70
N ILE A 215 -22.75 -10.15 1.76
CA ILE A 215 -24.21 -10.18 1.66
C ILE A 215 -24.84 -10.85 2.90
N ASN A 216 -24.30 -12.00 3.30
CA ASN A 216 -24.86 -12.81 4.39
C ASN A 216 -24.66 -12.17 5.77
N GLU A 217 -23.57 -11.43 5.98
CA GLU A 217 -23.26 -10.74 7.24
C GLU A 217 -23.90 -9.34 7.33
N TRP A 218 -24.44 -8.82 6.22
CA TRP A 218 -25.00 -7.50 6.18
C TRP A 218 -26.34 -7.43 6.94
N SER A 219 -26.48 -6.41 7.79
CA SER A 219 -27.71 -6.05 8.49
C SER A 219 -27.64 -4.57 8.91
N LEU A 220 -28.79 -3.96 9.23
CA LEU A 220 -28.82 -2.60 9.79
C LEU A 220 -28.05 -2.51 11.12
N ASP A 221 -28.08 -3.56 11.94
CA ASP A 221 -27.30 -3.63 13.19
C ASP A 221 -25.82 -3.67 12.89
N ASN A 222 -25.38 -4.39 11.85
CA ASN A 222 -23.98 -4.40 11.43
C ASN A 222 -23.54 -3.04 10.92
N VAL A 223 -24.35 -2.33 10.12
CA VAL A 223 -24.11 -0.94 9.70
C VAL A 223 -23.90 -0.04 10.92
N ALA A 224 -24.81 -0.09 11.91
CA ALA A 224 -24.69 0.72 13.12
C ALA A 224 -23.44 0.39 13.96
N ASN A 225 -23.06 -0.90 14.06
CA ASN A 225 -21.86 -1.33 14.75
C ASN A 225 -20.59 -0.87 14.02
N CYS A 226 -20.58 -0.92 12.69
CA CYS A 226 -19.49 -0.39 11.87
C CYS A 226 -19.33 1.12 12.07
N ALA A 227 -20.43 1.89 12.03
CA ALA A 227 -20.43 3.33 12.25
C ALA A 227 -19.83 3.71 13.62
N LYS A 228 -20.19 3.01 14.70
CA LYS A 228 -19.59 3.22 16.04
C LYS A 228 -18.10 2.93 16.08
N ARG A 229 -17.65 1.87 15.39
CA ARG A 229 -16.23 1.53 15.30
C ARG A 229 -15.45 2.58 14.52
N GLN A 230 -16.02 3.08 13.43
CA GLN A 230 -15.44 4.13 12.58
C GLN A 230 -15.30 5.44 13.34
N GLU A 231 -16.30 5.81 14.15
CA GLU A 231 -16.25 6.99 15.03
C GLU A 231 -15.01 6.95 15.92
N TRP A 232 -14.82 5.85 16.64
CA TRP A 232 -13.66 5.67 17.50
C TRP A 232 -12.31 5.67 16.73
N ILE A 233 -12.25 5.02 15.56
CA ILE A 233 -11.02 5.02 14.73
C ILE A 233 -10.67 6.44 14.27
N LEU A 234 -11.66 7.24 13.86
CA LEU A 234 -11.47 8.62 13.43
C LEU A 234 -10.98 9.51 14.59
N ASP A 235 -11.55 9.35 15.80
CA ASP A 235 -11.12 10.09 16.99
C ASP A 235 -9.66 9.80 17.35
N GLU A 236 -9.21 8.54 17.23
CA GLU A 236 -7.80 8.19 17.42
C GLU A 236 -6.91 8.74 16.28
N ALA A 237 -7.38 8.70 15.04
CA ALA A 237 -6.66 9.27 13.90
C ALA A 237 -6.45 10.80 14.03
N ALA A 238 -7.47 11.51 14.53
CA ALA A 238 -7.39 12.96 14.75
C ALA A 238 -6.25 13.38 15.68
N LYS A 239 -5.96 12.57 16.72
CA LYS A 239 -4.85 12.82 17.66
C LYS A 239 -3.48 12.69 16.99
N MET A 240 -3.35 11.77 16.02
CA MET A 240 -2.10 11.45 15.36
C MET A 240 -1.74 12.41 14.23
N LEU A 241 -2.71 13.14 13.68
CA LEU A 241 -2.51 14.10 12.60
C LEU A 241 -1.94 15.41 13.15
N ARG A 242 -0.88 15.92 12.52
CA ARG A 242 -0.33 17.25 12.85
C ARG A 242 -1.24 18.38 12.34
N GLU A 243 -1.00 19.59 12.82
CA GLU A 243 -1.60 20.80 12.25
C GLU A 243 -1.27 20.94 10.76
N ASN A 244 -2.20 21.42 9.96
CA ASN A 244 -2.17 21.49 8.50
C ASN A 244 -2.00 20.13 7.81
N GLY A 245 -2.19 19.03 8.56
CA GLY A 245 -2.20 17.68 8.01
C GLY A 245 -3.52 17.37 7.30
N THR A 246 -3.49 16.31 6.49
CA THR A 246 -4.65 15.81 5.74
C THR A 246 -5.05 14.42 6.23
N LEU A 247 -6.33 14.23 6.55
CA LEU A 247 -6.93 12.93 6.81
C LEU A 247 -7.88 12.59 5.65
N CYS A 248 -7.66 11.46 5.00
CA CYS A 248 -8.58 10.90 4.03
C CYS A 248 -9.33 9.74 4.67
N TYR A 249 -10.65 9.89 4.77
CA TYR A 249 -11.56 8.83 5.21
C TYR A 249 -12.18 8.14 4.01
N SER A 250 -12.26 6.82 4.01
CA SER A 250 -12.91 6.06 2.95
C SER A 250 -13.59 4.79 3.46
N THR A 251 -14.61 4.35 2.75
CA THR A 251 -15.31 3.08 2.96
C THR A 251 -15.71 2.46 1.63
N CYS A 252 -15.91 1.16 1.61
CA CYS A 252 -16.53 0.45 0.49
C CYS A 252 -18.03 0.15 0.75
N THR A 253 -18.75 1.09 1.39
CA THR A 253 -20.19 0.96 1.63
C THR A 253 -20.97 2.16 1.09
N PHE A 254 -22.27 2.01 0.91
CA PHE A 254 -23.17 3.08 0.47
C PHE A 254 -24.00 3.67 1.62
N SER A 255 -23.92 3.12 2.82
CA SER A 255 -24.65 3.57 4.00
C SER A 255 -24.29 4.98 4.41
N LYS A 256 -25.28 5.87 4.58
CA LYS A 256 -25.06 7.25 5.02
C LYS A 256 -24.50 7.32 6.45
N GLU A 257 -24.88 6.39 7.30
CA GLU A 257 -24.44 6.28 8.70
C GLU A 257 -22.94 6.06 8.82
N GLU A 258 -22.36 5.35 7.86
CA GLU A 258 -20.93 5.06 7.80
C GLU A 258 -20.17 6.09 6.97
N ASN A 259 -20.83 6.97 6.25
CA ASN A 259 -20.29 7.92 5.29
C ASN A 259 -20.52 9.38 5.73
N GLU A 260 -21.49 10.07 5.11
CA GLU A 260 -21.72 11.50 5.35
C GLU A 260 -22.05 11.82 6.81
N LEU A 261 -22.93 11.03 7.44
CA LEU A 261 -23.28 11.26 8.86
C LEU A 261 -22.09 11.03 9.77
N GLN A 262 -21.22 10.06 9.45
CA GLN A 262 -19.99 9.82 10.18
C GLN A 262 -19.04 11.03 10.14
N ILE A 263 -18.92 11.68 8.98
CA ILE A 263 -18.10 12.88 8.81
C ILE A 263 -18.69 14.09 9.52
N VAL A 264 -20.00 14.30 9.42
CA VAL A 264 -20.66 15.42 10.14
C VAL A 264 -20.50 15.27 11.64
N ASN A 265 -20.78 14.08 12.18
CA ASN A 265 -20.59 13.79 13.60
C ASN A 265 -19.12 13.98 14.04
N PHE A 266 -18.16 13.64 13.17
CA PHE A 266 -16.74 13.88 13.43
C PHE A 266 -16.43 15.38 13.50
N LEU A 267 -16.91 16.20 12.55
CA LEU A 267 -16.69 17.65 12.52
C LEU A 267 -17.33 18.37 13.71
N GLU A 268 -18.46 17.88 14.21
CA GLU A 268 -19.11 18.40 15.42
C GLU A 268 -18.26 18.15 16.69
N ARG A 269 -17.51 17.04 16.74
CA ARG A 269 -16.63 16.71 17.88
C ARG A 269 -15.23 17.31 17.75
N HIS A 270 -14.80 17.66 16.54
CA HIS A 270 -13.45 18.10 16.21
C HIS A 270 -13.46 19.42 15.44
N GLU A 271 -13.73 20.52 16.14
CA GLU A 271 -13.83 21.89 15.56
C GLU A 271 -12.54 22.34 14.85
N GLU A 272 -11.40 21.73 15.20
CA GLU A 272 -10.12 21.96 14.55
C GLU A 272 -10.03 21.35 13.14
N PHE A 273 -11.01 20.56 12.70
CA PHE A 273 -11.08 20.04 11.35
C PHE A 273 -12.04 20.82 10.47
N SER A 274 -11.85 20.68 9.16
CA SER A 274 -12.78 21.14 8.12
C SER A 274 -12.75 20.22 6.93
N LEU A 275 -13.79 20.25 6.10
CA LEU A 275 -13.79 19.59 4.80
C LEU A 275 -12.68 20.18 3.93
N GLY A 276 -11.89 19.32 3.31
CA GLY A 276 -10.88 19.68 2.31
C GLY A 276 -11.49 19.73 0.91
N GLU A 277 -10.88 20.53 0.04
CA GLU A 277 -11.26 20.54 -1.37
C GLU A 277 -11.02 19.18 -2.03
N MET A 278 -12.00 18.74 -2.84
CA MET A 278 -11.95 17.47 -3.56
C MET A 278 -12.30 17.69 -5.02
N THR A 279 -11.35 17.40 -5.91
CA THR A 279 -11.60 17.38 -7.35
C THR A 279 -12.58 16.25 -7.68
N GLN A 280 -13.64 16.57 -8.41
CA GLN A 280 -14.55 15.55 -8.90
C GLN A 280 -14.03 15.00 -10.24
N PHE A 281 -13.66 13.73 -10.24
CA PHE A 281 -13.28 13.02 -11.47
C PHE A 281 -14.54 12.50 -12.19
N ASP A 282 -14.40 12.23 -13.50
CA ASP A 282 -15.46 11.61 -14.27
C ASP A 282 -15.86 10.24 -13.69
N GLY A 283 -17.16 9.96 -13.59
CA GLY A 283 -17.70 8.78 -12.93
C GLY A 283 -17.83 8.88 -11.40
N MET A 284 -17.51 10.04 -10.82
CA MET A 284 -17.76 10.33 -9.41
C MET A 284 -18.93 11.31 -9.27
N ARG A 285 -19.64 11.21 -8.17
CA ARG A 285 -20.61 12.22 -7.75
C ARG A 285 -20.30 12.78 -6.38
N GLN A 286 -20.83 13.96 -6.09
CA GLN A 286 -20.79 14.52 -4.74
C GLN A 286 -21.51 13.60 -3.76
N GLY A 287 -21.02 13.57 -2.53
CA GLY A 287 -21.69 12.90 -1.43
C GLY A 287 -23.06 13.52 -1.15
N PHE A 288 -23.88 12.84 -0.40
CA PHE A 288 -25.21 13.32 -0.06
C PHE A 288 -25.15 14.47 0.94
N ALA A 289 -26.24 15.23 1.00
CA ALA A 289 -26.43 16.25 2.04
C ALA A 289 -26.52 15.58 3.42
N ALA A 290 -25.87 16.22 4.41
CA ALA A 290 -25.90 15.78 5.80
C ALA A 290 -25.65 16.96 6.74
N GLY A 291 -26.43 17.06 7.83
CA GLY A 291 -26.36 18.19 8.76
C GLY A 291 -26.61 19.51 8.03
N GLU A 292 -25.70 20.48 8.22
CA GLU A 292 -25.73 21.78 7.55
C GLU A 292 -25.07 21.80 6.17
N TYR A 293 -24.46 20.67 5.75
CA TYR A 293 -23.71 20.57 4.49
C TYR A 293 -24.62 20.09 3.35
N GLU A 294 -24.59 20.79 2.23
CA GLU A 294 -25.30 20.39 1.00
C GLU A 294 -24.68 19.13 0.37
N SER A 295 -23.40 18.90 0.63
CA SER A 295 -22.65 17.74 0.14
C SER A 295 -21.48 17.42 1.06
N VAL A 296 -21.23 16.16 1.38
CA VAL A 296 -20.11 15.70 2.20
C VAL A 296 -19.34 14.61 1.48
N GLY A 297 -18.10 14.91 1.07
CA GLY A 297 -17.24 13.97 0.37
C GLY A 297 -17.67 13.68 -1.07
N VAL A 298 -17.19 12.56 -1.62
CA VAL A 298 -17.53 12.07 -2.96
C VAL A 298 -17.86 10.58 -2.92
N ARG A 299 -18.70 10.15 -3.85
CA ARG A 299 -19.15 8.77 -4.02
C ARG A 299 -18.82 8.26 -5.41
N ILE A 300 -18.48 6.99 -5.45
CA ILE A 300 -18.32 6.21 -6.69
C ILE A 300 -19.36 5.11 -6.66
N PHE A 301 -20.20 5.04 -7.69
CA PHE A 301 -21.21 4.01 -7.82
C PHE A 301 -20.93 3.11 -9.03
N PRO A 302 -21.26 1.80 -8.95
CA PRO A 302 -20.95 0.84 -10.01
C PRO A 302 -21.62 1.15 -11.36
N HIS A 303 -22.78 1.77 -11.37
CA HIS A 303 -23.49 2.15 -12.59
C HIS A 303 -22.98 3.45 -13.25
N GLU A 304 -22.11 4.21 -12.57
CA GLU A 304 -21.54 5.47 -13.07
C GLU A 304 -20.08 5.33 -13.51
N ALA A 305 -19.30 4.56 -12.76
CA ALA A 305 -17.84 4.48 -12.95
C ALA A 305 -17.34 3.10 -13.38
N ASN A 306 -18.24 2.14 -13.64
CA ASN A 306 -17.88 0.76 -13.97
C ASN A 306 -16.86 0.15 -12.99
N CYS A 307 -17.14 0.24 -11.69
CA CYS A 307 -16.31 -0.28 -10.58
C CYS A 307 -17.20 -0.81 -9.45
N GLU A 308 -16.64 -1.21 -8.29
CA GLU A 308 -17.45 -1.80 -7.21
C GLU A 308 -18.17 -0.73 -6.39
N GLY A 309 -17.54 0.34 -6.10
CA GLY A 309 -18.08 1.47 -5.36
C GLY A 309 -17.28 1.85 -4.11
N HIS A 310 -17.26 3.16 -3.85
CA HIS A 310 -16.50 3.73 -2.73
C HIS A 310 -17.11 5.05 -2.27
N TYR A 311 -16.89 5.38 -1.00
CA TYR A 311 -17.08 6.72 -0.45
C TYR A 311 -15.73 7.23 0.04
N LEU A 312 -15.48 8.52 -0.12
CA LEU A 312 -14.27 9.18 0.34
C LEU A 312 -14.55 10.62 0.75
N CYS A 313 -13.85 11.06 1.80
CA CYS A 313 -13.89 12.43 2.27
C CYS A 313 -12.48 12.87 2.72
N LYS A 314 -12.07 14.04 2.26
CA LYS A 314 -10.83 14.70 2.67
C LYS A 314 -11.14 15.68 3.80
N LEU A 315 -10.39 15.56 4.88
CA LEU A 315 -10.43 16.42 6.05
C LEU A 315 -9.08 17.09 6.25
N VAL A 316 -9.09 18.34 6.65
CA VAL A 316 -7.86 19.12 6.92
C VAL A 316 -7.90 19.61 8.36
N LYS A 317 -6.83 19.36 9.13
CA LYS A 317 -6.67 19.88 10.49
C LYS A 317 -6.16 21.30 10.42
N LYS A 318 -6.94 22.25 10.95
CA LYS A 318 -6.60 23.68 10.98
C LYS A 318 -5.42 23.94 11.92
N ARG A 319 -4.68 24.99 11.65
CA ARG A 319 -3.67 25.50 12.58
C ARG A 319 -4.37 26.18 13.76
N ARG A 320 -3.96 25.88 14.99
CA ARG A 320 -4.41 26.64 16.18
C ARG A 320 -3.94 28.07 16.07
N MET A 321 -4.86 29.02 16.24
CA MET A 321 -4.51 30.42 16.37
C MET A 321 -3.86 30.63 17.74
N SER A 322 -2.65 31.17 17.79
CA SER A 322 -1.95 31.52 19.01
C SER A 322 -2.81 32.54 19.80
N GLY A 323 -3.41 32.12 20.93
CA GLY A 323 -4.25 32.96 21.78
C GLY A 323 -5.37 32.24 22.54
N GLN A 324 -5.67 30.99 22.26
CA GLN A 324 -6.58 30.18 23.09
C GLN A 324 -5.76 29.30 24.03
N GLU A 325 -5.58 29.78 25.27
CA GLU A 325 -5.12 28.94 26.38
C GLU A 325 -6.19 27.89 26.65
N SER A 326 -6.01 26.69 26.13
CA SER A 326 -6.75 25.54 26.62
C SER A 326 -6.07 25.03 27.87
N GLY A 327 -6.75 25.16 28.99
CA GLY A 327 -6.34 24.51 30.22
C GLY A 327 -6.21 23.01 30.04
N CYS A 328 -5.11 22.47 30.59
CA CYS A 328 -4.85 21.11 30.92
C CYS A 328 -4.35 20.14 29.81
N HIS A 329 -3.14 19.68 30.00
CA HIS A 329 -2.51 18.45 29.50
C HIS A 329 -1.90 18.41 28.08
N GLU A 330 -2.07 19.41 27.19
CA GLU A 330 -1.54 19.33 25.84
C GLU A 330 -0.06 19.75 25.71
N ASP A 331 0.41 20.69 26.53
CA ASP A 331 1.83 21.08 26.56
C ASP A 331 2.73 19.96 27.12
N GLU A 332 2.21 19.09 27.99
CA GLU A 332 2.91 17.88 28.41
C GLU A 332 2.90 16.81 27.32
N ALA A 333 1.88 16.74 26.46
CA ALA A 333 1.80 15.78 25.36
C ALA A 333 2.70 16.17 24.18
N VAL A 334 2.79 17.46 23.84
CA VAL A 334 3.71 17.98 22.81
C VAL A 334 5.17 17.78 23.26
N ASN A 335 5.46 17.90 24.55
CA ASN A 335 6.78 17.56 25.11
C ASN A 335 7.01 16.04 25.26
N LYS A 336 5.94 15.22 25.17
CA LYS A 336 6.00 13.75 25.07
C LYS A 336 6.10 13.22 23.65
N VAL A 337 6.04 14.05 22.61
CA VAL A 337 6.55 13.66 21.29
C VAL A 337 8.01 13.30 21.52
N MET A 338 8.25 12.02 21.66
CA MET A 338 9.57 11.47 21.89
C MET A 338 10.50 12.05 20.84
N PRO A 339 11.65 12.63 21.23
CA PRO A 339 12.56 13.24 20.27
C PRO A 339 12.78 12.29 19.12
N LEU A 340 12.74 12.80 17.90
CA LEU A 340 13.23 12.15 16.69
C LEU A 340 14.68 11.70 16.99
N GLY A 341 14.83 10.50 17.45
CA GLY A 341 16.14 10.03 17.87
C GLY A 341 16.02 9.03 19.00
N GLY A 342 16.10 7.78 18.66
CA GLY A 342 16.47 6.84 19.64
C GLY A 342 15.67 5.55 19.71
N PHE A 343 15.47 4.81 18.61
CA PHE A 343 15.87 3.45 18.63
C PHE A 343 17.35 3.44 18.21
N GLU A 344 18.20 3.77 19.16
CA GLU A 344 19.61 3.40 19.11
C GLU A 344 19.76 2.15 19.95
N PRO A 345 19.80 0.97 19.35
CA PRO A 345 20.82 0.07 19.78
C PRO A 345 22.10 0.74 19.26
N GLU A 346 22.87 1.40 20.11
CA GLU A 346 24.28 1.59 19.84
C GLU A 346 24.78 0.23 19.41
N LEU A 347 25.19 0.14 18.14
CA LEU A 347 25.81 -1.08 17.62
C LEU A 347 26.98 -1.38 18.55
N SER A 348 26.85 -2.42 19.34
CA SER A 348 27.96 -2.83 20.21
C SER A 348 29.20 -3.07 19.34
N LYS A 349 30.39 -3.02 19.92
CA LYS A 349 31.62 -3.35 19.16
C LYS A 349 31.55 -4.71 18.47
N LYS A 350 30.76 -5.63 19.03
CA LYS A 350 30.47 -6.93 18.44
C LYS A 350 29.56 -6.80 17.21
N ASP A 351 28.52 -5.98 17.28
CA ASP A 351 27.61 -5.75 16.15
C ASP A 351 28.35 -5.09 14.99
N ALA A 352 29.26 -4.16 15.26
CA ALA A 352 30.09 -3.54 14.23
C ALA A 352 31.02 -4.57 13.53
N ALA A 353 31.54 -5.54 14.26
CA ALA A 353 32.32 -6.64 13.68
C ALA A 353 31.47 -7.59 12.83
N ASP A 354 30.26 -7.88 13.28
CA ASP A 354 29.29 -8.73 12.57
C ASP A 354 28.81 -8.07 11.27
N LEU A 355 28.66 -6.74 11.24
CA LEU A 355 28.26 -5.99 10.04
C LEU A 355 29.35 -5.97 8.95
N LYS A 356 30.60 -6.31 9.27
CA LYS A 356 31.70 -6.37 8.30
C LYS A 356 31.38 -7.28 7.11
N GLU A 357 30.78 -8.44 7.37
CA GLU A 357 30.40 -9.39 6.30
C GLU A 357 29.25 -8.83 5.42
N MET A 358 28.36 -8.03 5.98
CA MET A 358 27.33 -7.32 5.22
C MET A 358 27.95 -6.24 4.32
N TYR A 359 28.86 -5.42 4.83
CA TYR A 359 29.53 -4.40 4.01
C TYR A 359 30.37 -5.02 2.91
N LYS A 360 31.08 -6.10 3.19
CA LYS A 360 31.80 -6.88 2.17
C LYS A 360 30.85 -7.38 1.08
N PHE A 361 29.68 -7.92 1.46
CA PHE A 361 28.66 -8.33 0.50
C PHE A 361 28.16 -7.15 -0.35
N PHE A 362 27.98 -5.96 0.25
CA PHE A 362 27.58 -4.75 -0.48
C PHE A 362 28.64 -4.32 -1.50
N ASP A 363 29.92 -4.32 -1.11
CA ASP A 363 31.03 -3.99 -2.01
C ASP A 363 31.16 -4.97 -3.18
N GLU A 364 30.90 -6.26 -2.94
CA GLU A 364 30.92 -7.30 -3.97
C GLU A 364 29.69 -7.25 -4.91
N THR A 365 28.56 -6.71 -4.44
CA THR A 365 27.27 -6.83 -5.10
C THR A 365 26.82 -5.55 -5.80
N PHE A 366 26.96 -4.39 -5.15
CA PHE A 366 26.44 -3.13 -5.68
C PHE A 366 27.41 -2.48 -6.67
N SER A 367 26.88 -1.93 -7.77
CA SER A 367 27.62 -1.14 -8.74
C SER A 367 28.16 0.16 -8.11
N GLU A 368 29.14 0.80 -8.75
CA GLU A 368 29.67 2.08 -8.28
C GLU A 368 28.62 3.20 -8.38
N GLU A 369 27.74 3.12 -9.37
CA GLU A 369 26.68 4.10 -9.67
C GLU A 369 25.36 3.77 -9.01
N SER A 370 25.34 2.84 -8.02
CA SER A 370 24.10 2.42 -7.36
C SER A 370 23.47 3.54 -6.54
N ASP A 371 22.27 3.94 -6.92
CA ASP A 371 21.41 4.84 -6.13
C ASP A 371 21.12 4.26 -4.73
N PHE A 372 21.11 2.93 -4.61
CA PHE A 372 20.85 2.27 -3.34
C PHE A 372 21.98 2.41 -2.34
N LYS A 373 23.25 2.53 -2.78
CA LYS A 373 24.39 2.84 -1.90
C LYS A 373 24.21 4.19 -1.19
N GLU A 374 23.82 5.21 -1.93
CA GLU A 374 23.53 6.54 -1.34
C GLU A 374 22.32 6.50 -0.41
N TYR A 375 21.28 5.76 -0.81
CA TYR A 375 20.07 5.57 -0.01
C TYR A 375 20.37 4.96 1.38
N ILE A 376 21.30 4.00 1.47
CA ILE A 376 21.72 3.39 2.74
C ILE A 376 22.48 4.36 3.62
N LYS A 377 23.39 5.18 3.06
CA LYS A 377 24.25 6.09 3.83
C LYS A 377 23.48 7.10 4.66
N GLU A 378 22.31 7.49 4.21
CA GLU A 378 21.47 8.49 4.87
C GLU A 378 20.54 7.91 5.95
N ARG A 379 20.56 6.61 6.15
CA ARG A 379 19.60 5.89 7.00
C ARG A 379 20.25 5.03 8.05
N LYS A 380 19.53 4.78 9.14
CA LYS A 380 20.03 3.98 10.25
C LYS A 380 19.85 2.48 9.97
N ILE A 381 20.91 1.72 10.21
CA ILE A 381 20.84 0.26 10.22
C ILE A 381 20.59 -0.20 11.65
N THR A 382 19.65 -1.11 11.82
CA THR A 382 19.34 -1.75 13.11
C THR A 382 19.39 -3.26 13.00
N ARG A 383 19.52 -3.92 14.15
CA ARG A 383 19.60 -5.37 14.23
C ARG A 383 18.58 -5.91 15.23
N PHE A 384 17.82 -6.92 14.82
CA PHE A 384 16.95 -7.70 15.69
C PHE A 384 17.44 -9.16 15.66
N LYS A 385 18.12 -9.60 16.72
CA LYS A 385 18.80 -10.90 16.79
C LYS A 385 19.85 -11.02 15.67
N ASP A 386 19.61 -11.87 14.69
CA ASP A 386 20.45 -12.13 13.52
C ASP A 386 20.03 -11.35 12.25
N ARG A 387 18.87 -10.72 12.28
CA ARG A 387 18.31 -9.97 11.12
C ARG A 387 18.71 -8.51 11.17
N VAL A 388 19.12 -7.99 10.01
CA VAL A 388 19.51 -6.59 9.82
C VAL A 388 18.47 -5.85 8.99
N TYR A 389 18.12 -4.66 9.45
CA TYR A 389 17.13 -3.81 8.80
C TYR A 389 17.67 -2.41 8.56
N LEU A 390 17.25 -1.80 7.46
CA LEU A 390 17.40 -0.38 7.19
C LEU A 390 16.11 0.32 7.61
N LEU A 391 16.21 1.23 8.57
CA LEU A 391 15.06 2.00 9.05
C LEU A 391 14.71 3.12 8.08
N PRO A 392 13.42 3.47 7.93
CA PRO A 392 13.02 4.69 7.25
C PRO A 392 13.68 5.93 7.87
N LYS A 393 13.86 7.00 7.10
CA LYS A 393 14.27 8.30 7.61
C LYS A 393 13.22 8.78 8.63
N GLU A 394 13.65 9.35 9.74
CA GLU A 394 12.76 9.80 10.84
C GLU A 394 11.92 8.68 11.51
N CYS A 395 12.42 7.44 11.47
CA CYS A 395 11.75 6.35 12.15
C CYS A 395 11.66 6.63 13.66
N PRO A 396 10.45 6.61 14.25
CA PRO A 396 10.26 6.82 15.68
C PRO A 396 10.72 5.60 16.50
N LYS A 397 10.73 5.73 17.84
CA LYS A 397 10.96 4.58 18.74
C LYS A 397 9.87 3.53 18.56
N LEU A 398 10.27 2.29 18.37
CA LEU A 398 9.38 1.16 18.13
C LEU A 398 9.11 0.30 19.38
N ASP A 399 9.71 0.67 20.52
CA ASP A 399 9.58 -0.09 21.78
C ASP A 399 8.13 -0.20 22.23
N GLY A 400 7.71 -1.43 22.57
CA GLY A 400 6.35 -1.71 23.04
C GLY A 400 5.28 -1.75 21.93
N LEU A 401 5.65 -1.63 20.65
CA LEU A 401 4.76 -1.86 19.52
C LEU A 401 4.95 -3.28 18.96
N LYS A 402 3.87 -3.87 18.48
CA LYS A 402 3.90 -5.16 17.74
C LYS A 402 4.30 -4.90 16.29
N VAL A 403 5.62 -4.86 16.06
CA VAL A 403 6.20 -4.57 14.75
C VAL A 403 6.45 -5.85 13.97
N LEU A 404 5.83 -5.99 12.81
CA LEU A 404 6.06 -7.09 11.88
C LEU A 404 7.22 -6.78 10.94
N ARG A 405 7.34 -5.51 10.52
CA ARG A 405 8.40 -5.04 9.62
C ARG A 405 8.87 -3.66 10.09
N PRO A 406 10.09 -3.55 10.65
CA PRO A 406 10.61 -2.26 11.14
C PRO A 406 11.24 -1.39 10.05
N GLY A 407 11.18 -1.81 8.80
CA GLY A 407 11.81 -1.20 7.64
C GLY A 407 12.23 -2.25 6.62
N LEU A 408 13.22 -1.93 5.78
CA LEU A 408 13.74 -2.84 4.76
C LEU A 408 14.65 -3.91 5.37
N HIS A 409 14.27 -5.18 5.24
CA HIS A 409 15.10 -6.31 5.67
C HIS A 409 16.30 -6.48 4.71
N LEU A 410 17.49 -6.09 5.17
CA LEU A 410 18.72 -6.19 4.38
C LEU A 410 19.23 -7.62 4.28
N GLY A 411 19.10 -8.41 5.35
CA GLY A 411 19.53 -9.80 5.38
C GLY A 411 19.78 -10.32 6.80
N THR A 412 20.42 -11.47 6.86
CA THR A 412 20.69 -12.20 8.11
C THR A 412 22.19 -12.40 8.29
N ILE A 413 22.71 -12.06 9.46
CA ILE A 413 24.08 -12.33 9.84
C ILE A 413 24.17 -13.75 10.36
N LEU A 414 24.96 -14.56 9.69
CA LEU A 414 25.28 -15.93 10.08
C LEU A 414 26.73 -15.99 10.50
N LYS A 415 27.17 -17.14 11.10
CA LYS A 415 28.57 -17.32 11.48
C LYS A 415 29.50 -17.12 10.25
N ASN A 416 30.29 -16.05 10.27
CA ASN A 416 31.28 -15.68 9.24
C ASN A 416 30.68 -15.49 7.83
N ARG A 417 29.40 -15.11 7.69
CA ARG A 417 28.80 -14.78 6.41
C ARG A 417 27.54 -13.92 6.58
N PHE A 418 27.21 -13.17 5.56
CA PHE A 418 25.94 -12.48 5.40
C PHE A 418 25.08 -13.23 4.36
N GLU A 419 23.80 -13.41 4.66
CA GLU A 419 22.79 -13.94 3.72
C GLU A 419 21.82 -12.82 3.38
N PRO A 420 21.76 -12.37 2.11
CA PRO A 420 20.95 -11.23 1.73
C PRO A 420 19.45 -11.55 1.85
N GLY A 421 18.69 -10.58 2.35
CA GLY A 421 17.24 -10.67 2.51
C GLY A 421 16.52 -10.60 1.17
N HIS A 422 15.41 -11.32 1.04
CA HIS A 422 14.57 -11.24 -0.17
C HIS A 422 14.08 -9.80 -0.42
N ALA A 423 13.65 -9.10 0.63
CA ALA A 423 13.24 -7.71 0.56
C ALA A 423 14.30 -6.78 -0.04
N LEU A 424 15.60 -7.05 0.25
CA LEU A 424 16.69 -6.29 -0.36
C LEU A 424 16.72 -6.47 -1.88
N ALA A 425 16.63 -7.72 -2.40
CA ALA A 425 16.56 -7.94 -3.84
C ALA A 425 15.38 -7.22 -4.48
N LYS A 426 14.21 -7.28 -3.82
CA LYS A 426 12.96 -6.71 -4.33
C LYS A 426 12.97 -5.20 -4.53
N CYS A 427 13.89 -4.48 -3.92
CA CYS A 427 13.97 -3.03 -4.04
C CYS A 427 15.13 -2.54 -4.94
N LEU A 428 15.86 -3.45 -5.58
CA LEU A 428 16.99 -3.13 -6.44
C LEU A 428 16.61 -3.10 -7.92
N SER A 429 17.18 -2.20 -8.67
CA SER A 429 17.17 -2.17 -10.13
C SER A 429 18.38 -2.93 -10.70
N CYS A 430 18.37 -3.24 -11.98
CA CYS A 430 19.53 -3.86 -12.65
C CYS A 430 20.76 -2.93 -12.69
N TYR A 431 20.58 -1.62 -12.55
CA TYR A 431 21.66 -0.64 -12.46
C TYR A 431 22.31 -0.59 -11.08
N ASP A 432 21.61 -1.05 -10.04
CA ASP A 432 22.15 -1.07 -8.68
C ASP A 432 23.18 -2.18 -8.46
N VAL A 433 23.23 -3.19 -9.32
CA VAL A 433 23.99 -4.41 -9.07
C VAL A 433 25.04 -4.72 -10.14
N LYS A 434 26.20 -5.23 -9.72
CA LYS A 434 27.27 -5.69 -10.62
C LYS A 434 26.87 -6.94 -11.40
N ARG A 435 25.93 -7.75 -10.88
CA ARG A 435 25.53 -9.04 -11.47
C ARG A 435 24.02 -9.18 -11.46
N ALA A 436 23.46 -9.09 -12.65
CA ALA A 436 22.04 -9.28 -12.92
C ALA A 436 21.82 -10.54 -13.76
N CYS A 437 20.81 -11.32 -13.42
CA CYS A 437 20.29 -12.40 -14.24
C CYS A 437 18.91 -11.97 -14.75
N ILE A 438 18.84 -11.51 -15.99
CA ILE A 438 17.62 -11.01 -16.60
C ILE A 438 16.94 -12.16 -17.36
N LEU A 439 15.73 -12.51 -16.95
CA LEU A 439 14.92 -13.57 -17.54
C LEU A 439 13.75 -12.97 -18.32
N GLU A 440 13.36 -13.65 -19.40
CA GLU A 440 12.11 -13.32 -20.08
C GLU A 440 10.91 -13.53 -19.13
N PRO A 441 10.02 -12.54 -18.97
CA PRO A 441 8.93 -12.60 -17.99
C PRO A 441 8.02 -13.82 -18.16
N GLU A 442 7.73 -14.22 -19.40
CA GLU A 442 6.89 -15.39 -19.73
C GLU A 442 7.69 -16.67 -19.95
N GLY A 443 9.02 -16.58 -19.87
CA GLY A 443 9.94 -17.69 -20.10
C GLY A 443 9.85 -18.79 -19.04
N ASP A 444 10.29 -19.98 -19.41
CA ASP A 444 10.29 -21.15 -18.52
C ASP A 444 11.25 -20.98 -17.33
N GLU A 445 12.36 -20.26 -17.51
CA GLU A 445 13.34 -20.00 -16.45
C GLU A 445 12.74 -19.12 -15.34
N ALA A 446 11.94 -18.10 -15.65
CA ALA A 446 11.26 -17.29 -14.66
C ALA A 446 10.26 -18.11 -13.85
N LYS A 447 9.50 -19.00 -14.50
CA LYS A 447 8.57 -19.92 -13.84
C LYS A 447 9.31 -20.94 -12.97
N LYS A 448 10.41 -21.56 -13.47
CA LYS A 448 11.28 -22.45 -12.70
C LYS A 448 11.83 -21.74 -11.46
N TYR A 449 12.31 -20.51 -11.63
CA TYR A 449 12.83 -19.72 -10.50
C TYR A 449 11.76 -19.51 -9.42
N ILE A 450 10.54 -19.12 -9.76
CA ILE A 450 9.43 -18.94 -8.80
C ILE A 450 9.01 -20.28 -8.16
N ALA A 451 9.09 -21.39 -8.91
CA ALA A 451 8.85 -22.73 -8.37
C ALA A 451 9.96 -23.21 -7.39
N GLY A 452 11.09 -22.49 -7.32
CA GLY A 452 12.22 -22.86 -6.47
C GLY A 452 13.21 -23.82 -7.11
N GLU A 453 13.12 -24.00 -8.43
CA GLU A 453 14.00 -24.87 -9.21
C GLU A 453 15.30 -24.14 -9.60
N THR A 454 16.32 -24.91 -9.93
CA THR A 454 17.59 -24.41 -10.49
C THR A 454 17.50 -24.41 -12.02
N PHE A 455 18.30 -23.58 -12.67
CA PHE A 455 18.42 -23.54 -14.12
C PHE A 455 19.84 -23.22 -14.55
N ASN A 456 20.20 -23.52 -15.79
CA ASN A 456 21.49 -23.16 -16.36
C ASN A 456 21.52 -21.67 -16.69
N PHE A 457 22.60 -21.01 -16.34
CA PHE A 457 22.82 -19.59 -16.62
C PHE A 457 24.29 -19.37 -16.95
N ASP A 458 24.55 -18.80 -18.12
CA ASP A 458 25.89 -18.48 -18.58
C ASP A 458 26.27 -17.06 -18.13
N GLY A 459 26.74 -16.98 -16.91
CA GLY A 459 27.19 -15.71 -16.29
C GLY A 459 28.70 -15.69 -16.10
N ASP A 460 29.30 -14.51 -16.23
CA ASP A 460 30.75 -14.32 -16.27
C ASP A 460 31.50 -14.76 -14.99
N LEU A 461 30.88 -14.58 -13.84
CA LEU A 461 31.52 -14.82 -12.55
C LEU A 461 30.61 -15.58 -11.57
N PRO A 462 31.14 -16.53 -10.78
CA PRO A 462 30.36 -17.16 -9.72
C PRO A 462 30.03 -16.15 -8.60
N GLY A 463 28.94 -16.41 -7.86
CA GLY A 463 28.54 -15.58 -6.71
C GLY A 463 27.06 -15.18 -6.73
N TRP A 464 26.72 -14.15 -5.97
CA TRP A 464 25.35 -13.67 -5.86
C TRP A 464 24.92 -12.85 -7.08
N TYR A 465 23.70 -13.10 -7.53
CA TYR A 465 23.01 -12.39 -8.60
C TYR A 465 21.65 -11.95 -8.11
N VAL A 466 21.20 -10.79 -8.55
CA VAL A 466 19.75 -10.48 -8.51
C VAL A 466 19.12 -11.04 -9.78
N VAL A 467 18.06 -11.82 -9.61
CA VAL A 467 17.29 -12.40 -10.72
C VAL A 467 16.11 -11.48 -11.01
N PHE A 468 15.94 -11.13 -12.27
CA PHE A 468 14.89 -10.22 -12.76
C PHE A 468 13.97 -10.94 -13.75
N ALA A 469 12.69 -10.56 -13.80
CA ALA A 469 11.79 -10.80 -14.91
C ALA A 469 11.68 -9.48 -15.70
N GLY A 470 12.33 -9.40 -16.88
CA GLY A 470 12.55 -8.13 -17.55
C GLY A 470 13.34 -7.17 -16.65
N ILE A 471 12.76 -6.00 -16.33
CA ILE A 471 13.40 -5.00 -15.45
C ILE A 471 13.00 -5.17 -13.97
N TYR A 472 12.09 -6.09 -13.64
CA TYR A 472 11.51 -6.22 -12.31
C TYR A 472 12.18 -7.32 -11.49
N PRO A 473 12.65 -7.04 -10.25
CA PRO A 473 13.38 -8.02 -9.46
C PRO A 473 12.47 -9.13 -8.91
N LEU A 474 12.91 -10.37 -9.11
CA LEU A 474 12.29 -11.56 -8.52
C LEU A 474 12.93 -11.93 -7.18
N GLY A 475 14.25 -11.84 -7.06
CA GLY A 475 14.95 -12.22 -5.83
C GLY A 475 16.42 -12.56 -6.05
N TRP A 476 17.02 -13.30 -5.11
CA TRP A 476 18.43 -13.70 -5.17
C TRP A 476 18.63 -15.07 -5.82
N GLY A 477 19.69 -15.17 -6.61
CA GLY A 477 20.25 -16.42 -7.08
C GLY A 477 21.76 -16.50 -6.76
N LYS A 478 22.33 -17.68 -6.72
CA LYS A 478 23.78 -17.86 -6.56
C LYS A 478 24.33 -18.75 -7.67
N LEU A 479 25.13 -18.15 -8.54
CA LEU A 479 25.75 -18.87 -9.65
C LEU A 479 26.91 -19.72 -9.16
N THR A 480 26.93 -21.01 -9.53
CA THR A 480 28.02 -21.95 -9.26
C THR A 480 28.08 -22.95 -10.41
N ASN A 481 29.24 -23.04 -11.11
CA ASN A 481 29.44 -23.95 -12.23
C ASN A 481 28.34 -23.87 -13.29
N SER A 482 28.01 -22.65 -13.76
CA SER A 482 26.95 -22.37 -14.74
C SER A 482 25.54 -22.83 -14.32
N ILE A 483 25.33 -23.12 -13.04
CA ILE A 483 24.00 -23.43 -12.48
C ILE A 483 23.59 -22.31 -11.53
N MET A 484 22.46 -21.67 -11.83
CA MET A 484 21.82 -20.71 -10.94
C MET A 484 21.10 -21.44 -9.81
N LYS A 485 21.68 -21.40 -8.62
CA LYS A 485 21.06 -21.91 -7.39
C LYS A 485 19.99 -20.96 -6.92
N ASN A 486 18.82 -21.48 -6.67
CA ASN A 486 17.62 -20.73 -6.32
C ASN A 486 17.62 -20.31 -4.84
N HIS A 487 17.51 -19.00 -4.58
CA HIS A 487 17.32 -18.43 -3.25
C HIS A 487 15.97 -17.76 -3.06
N TYR A 488 14.98 -18.07 -3.91
CA TYR A 488 13.60 -17.62 -3.72
C TYR A 488 13.01 -18.22 -2.44
N PRO A 489 12.35 -17.43 -1.56
CA PRO A 489 11.88 -17.90 -0.26
C PRO A 489 10.96 -19.12 -0.37
N LYS A 490 11.21 -20.14 0.44
CA LYS A 490 10.43 -21.40 0.38
C LYS A 490 8.93 -21.18 0.56
N GLY A 491 8.54 -20.26 1.44
CA GLY A 491 7.13 -19.93 1.71
C GLY A 491 6.41 -19.21 0.57
N LEU A 492 7.15 -18.62 -0.38
CA LEU A 492 6.60 -17.90 -1.54
C LEU A 492 6.59 -18.74 -2.82
N ARG A 493 7.17 -19.95 -2.81
CA ARG A 493 7.28 -20.82 -4.00
C ARG A 493 5.92 -21.30 -4.45
N LYS A 494 5.67 -21.20 -5.74
CA LYS A 494 4.45 -21.68 -6.38
C LYS A 494 4.71 -22.10 -7.83
N ARG A 495 3.88 -22.98 -8.36
CA ARG A 495 3.85 -23.31 -9.79
C ARG A 495 2.87 -22.37 -10.47
N LEU A 496 3.34 -21.62 -11.45
CA LEU A 496 2.57 -20.63 -12.22
C LEU A 496 1.91 -21.30 -13.44
#